data_682a2b32f64c67b25d629ce3c29ca107
#
_entry.id   682a2b32f64c67b25d629ce3c29ca107
#
_cell.length_a   1.000
_cell.length_b   1.000
_cell.length_c   1.000
_cell.angle_alpha   90.00
_cell.angle_beta   90.00
_cell.angle_gamma   90.00
#
_symmetry.space_group_name_H-M   'P 1'
#
loop_
_entity.id
_entity.type
_entity.pdbx_description
1 polymer ?
#
loop_
_entity_poly.entity_id
_entity_poly.type
_entity_poly.pdbx_seq_one_letter_code
_entity_poly.pdbx_strand_id
1 'polypeptide(L)'
;MKEFLTNNFNPIFLVFGSYTLGIFGTGIIKLSRQYHRFENHNYIGDKLTKKLGVLKFGWLIRHSFMGLFNPKLKFKGKLNHEKLVQLKEDMTFAENNHLVGFVILQSLIILMAFWGIEIWEVVTYTIINIVFNLYLVFLQQYNKRRIDKILSLNLARQKQKA
;
A
#
# COMPACT_ATOMS: atom_id res chain seq x y z
N MET A 1 33.27 2.79 1.27
CA MET A 1 31.84 3.08 1.02
C MET A 1 31.04 1.78 0.85
N LYS A 2 31.51 0.82 0.01
CA LYS A 2 30.87 -0.49 -0.17
C LYS A 2 30.69 -1.24 1.17
N GLU A 3 31.75 -1.45 1.95
CA GLU A 3 31.71 -2.12 3.26
C GLU A 3 30.80 -1.41 4.29
N PHE A 4 30.75 -0.07 4.24
CA PHE A 4 29.83 0.67 5.08
C PHE A 4 28.38 0.39 4.72
N LEU A 5 28.06 0.31 3.42
CA LEU A 5 26.70 0.02 2.95
C LEU A 5 26.28 -1.41 3.28
N THR A 6 27.14 -2.41 2.99
CA THR A 6 26.80 -3.83 3.24
C THR A 6 26.68 -4.14 4.74
N ASN A 7 27.48 -3.52 5.61
CA ASN A 7 27.45 -3.78 7.06
C ASN A 7 26.36 -3.01 7.82
N ASN A 8 25.86 -1.91 7.26
CA ASN A 8 24.92 -1.01 7.97
C ASN A 8 23.49 -1.01 7.43
N PHE A 9 23.25 -1.57 6.23
CA PHE A 9 21.89 -1.61 5.67
C PHE A 9 21.17 -2.90 6.08
N ASN A 10 20.48 -2.83 7.23
CA ASN A 10 19.57 -3.89 7.61
C ASN A 10 18.26 -3.77 6.79
N PRO A 11 17.79 -4.85 6.13
CA PRO A 11 16.53 -4.85 5.38
C PRO A 11 15.33 -4.34 6.16
N ILE A 12 15.29 -4.61 7.46
CA ILE A 12 14.23 -4.14 8.35
C ILE A 12 14.21 -2.60 8.43
N PHE A 13 15.38 -1.98 8.61
CA PHE A 13 15.48 -0.51 8.62
C PHE A 13 15.08 0.13 7.29
N LEU A 14 15.40 -0.53 6.16
CA LEU A 14 15.00 -0.05 4.84
C LEU A 14 13.47 -0.04 4.69
N VAL A 15 12.78 -1.09 5.15
CA VAL A 15 11.32 -1.17 5.09
C VAL A 15 10.68 -0.12 6.00
N PHE A 16 11.10 0.00 7.25
CA PHE A 16 10.57 1.02 8.17
C PHE A 16 10.88 2.44 7.69
N GLY A 17 12.11 2.68 7.21
CA GLY A 17 12.51 3.96 6.64
C GLY A 17 11.66 4.34 5.43
N SER A 18 11.42 3.41 4.50
CA SER A 18 10.58 3.64 3.33
C SER A 18 9.13 3.96 3.71
N TYR A 19 8.58 3.28 4.71
CA TYR A 19 7.25 3.57 5.23
C TYR A 19 7.15 4.97 5.85
N THR A 20 8.14 5.34 6.67
CA THR A 20 8.21 6.68 7.28
C THR A 20 8.31 7.77 6.20
N LEU A 21 9.20 7.61 5.23
CA LEU A 21 9.34 8.52 4.09
C LEU A 21 8.07 8.54 3.23
N GLY A 22 7.40 7.41 3.09
CA GLY A 22 6.12 7.30 2.43
C GLY A 22 5.04 8.17 3.09
N ILE A 23 4.95 8.16 4.43
CA ILE A 23 4.02 9.02 5.18
C ILE A 23 4.31 10.50 4.93
N PHE A 24 5.57 10.93 5.03
CA PHE A 24 5.97 12.31 4.77
C PHE A 24 5.66 12.73 3.34
N GLY A 25 6.05 11.92 2.35
CA GLY A 25 5.80 12.19 0.94
C GLY A 25 4.31 12.27 0.61
N THR A 26 3.50 11.35 1.17
CA THR A 26 2.04 11.40 1.01
C THR A 26 1.43 12.61 1.69
N GLY A 27 1.95 13.04 2.85
CA GLY A 27 1.54 14.29 3.50
C GLY A 27 1.73 15.49 2.58
N ILE A 28 2.86 15.58 1.89
CA ILE A 28 3.14 16.64 0.90
C ILE A 28 2.18 16.53 -0.29
N ILE A 29 1.97 15.33 -0.84
CA ILE A 29 1.05 15.11 -1.97
C ILE A 29 -0.38 15.47 -1.57
N LYS A 30 -0.80 15.21 -0.32
CA LYS A 30 -2.13 15.55 0.18
C LYS A 30 -2.41 17.04 0.18
N LEU A 31 -1.38 17.87 0.32
CA LEU A 31 -1.49 19.33 0.18
C LEU A 31 -1.68 19.77 -1.28
N SER A 32 -1.42 18.90 -2.23
CA SER A 32 -1.58 19.18 -3.66
C SER A 32 -2.99 18.79 -4.14
N ARG A 33 -3.49 19.52 -5.17
CA ARG A 33 -4.75 19.15 -5.86
C ARG A 33 -4.69 17.77 -6.54
N GLN A 34 -3.52 17.19 -6.66
CA GLN A 34 -3.33 15.90 -7.32
C GLN A 34 -3.73 14.71 -6.44
N TYR A 35 -3.84 14.89 -5.11
CA TYR A 35 -4.21 13.81 -4.20
C TYR A 35 -5.53 13.14 -4.57
N HIS A 36 -6.55 13.92 -4.97
CA HIS A 36 -7.85 13.39 -5.38
C HIS A 36 -7.83 12.54 -6.67
N ARG A 37 -6.79 12.70 -7.51
CA ARG A 37 -6.62 11.84 -8.69
C ARG A 37 -6.26 10.41 -8.32
N PHE A 38 -5.52 10.20 -7.22
CA PHE A 38 -5.14 8.87 -6.74
C PHE A 38 -6.30 8.12 -6.07
N GLU A 39 -7.33 8.83 -5.60
CA GLU A 39 -8.46 8.22 -4.91
C GLU A 39 -9.22 7.22 -5.79
N ASN A 40 -9.41 7.53 -7.05
CA ASN A 40 -10.18 6.74 -8.01
C ASN A 40 -9.31 5.98 -9.02
N HIS A 41 -7.99 6.07 -8.91
CA HIS A 41 -7.08 5.40 -9.84
C HIS A 41 -6.92 3.92 -9.47
N ASN A 42 -7.00 3.04 -10.47
CA ASN A 42 -6.81 1.61 -10.32
C ASN A 42 -5.65 1.14 -11.20
N TYR A 43 -4.52 0.76 -10.60
CA TYR A 43 -3.33 0.26 -11.32
C TYR A 43 -3.52 -1.18 -11.80
N ILE A 44 -4.28 -1.99 -11.04
CA ILE A 44 -4.52 -3.39 -11.37
C ILE A 44 -6.01 -3.73 -11.29
N GLY A 45 -6.48 -4.53 -12.25
CA GLY A 45 -7.84 -5.06 -12.27
C GLY A 45 -7.99 -6.35 -11.44
N ASP A 46 -9.24 -6.82 -11.27
CA ASP A 46 -9.55 -7.99 -10.44
C ASP A 46 -8.91 -9.29 -10.94
N LYS A 47 -8.78 -9.46 -12.28
CA LYS A 47 -8.11 -10.65 -12.86
C LYS A 47 -6.65 -10.71 -12.42
N LEU A 48 -5.91 -9.58 -12.52
CA LEU A 48 -4.51 -9.52 -12.14
C LEU A 48 -4.33 -9.63 -10.62
N THR A 49 -5.21 -9.02 -9.82
CA THR A 49 -5.24 -9.15 -8.36
C THR A 49 -5.32 -10.62 -7.93
N LYS A 50 -6.16 -11.42 -8.59
CA LYS A 50 -6.27 -12.86 -8.32
C LYS A 50 -5.02 -13.62 -8.77
N LYS A 51 -4.51 -13.34 -9.98
CA LYS A 51 -3.32 -14.00 -10.55
C LYS A 51 -2.07 -13.77 -9.72
N LEU A 52 -1.88 -12.56 -9.21
CA LEU A 52 -0.75 -12.19 -8.34
C LEU A 52 -0.89 -12.70 -6.89
N GLY A 53 -1.98 -13.38 -6.55
CA GLY A 53 -2.18 -13.91 -5.19
C GLY A 53 -2.38 -12.84 -4.11
N VAL A 54 -2.77 -11.62 -4.47
CA VAL A 54 -2.98 -10.50 -3.54
C VAL A 54 -3.97 -10.85 -2.43
N LEU A 55 -4.98 -11.68 -2.73
CA LEU A 55 -5.96 -12.14 -1.74
C LEU A 55 -5.33 -13.07 -0.69
N LYS A 56 -4.45 -13.98 -1.12
CA LYS A 56 -3.71 -14.88 -0.22
C LYS A 56 -2.76 -14.06 0.66
N PHE A 57 -2.07 -13.09 0.06
CA PHE A 57 -1.23 -12.15 0.78
C PHE A 57 -2.03 -11.35 1.82
N GLY A 58 -3.20 -10.82 1.46
CA GLY A 58 -4.08 -10.10 2.39
C GLY A 58 -4.59 -10.99 3.53
N TRP A 59 -4.80 -12.30 3.27
CA TRP A 59 -5.11 -13.26 4.32
C TRP A 59 -3.92 -13.44 5.27
N LEU A 60 -2.71 -13.63 4.72
CA LEU A 60 -1.48 -13.76 5.50
C LEU A 60 -1.24 -12.52 6.40
N ILE A 61 -1.35 -11.31 5.85
CA ILE A 61 -1.20 -10.06 6.61
C ILE A 61 -2.19 -9.99 7.78
N ARG A 62 -3.46 -10.36 7.58
CA ARG A 62 -4.47 -10.31 8.64
C ARG A 62 -4.23 -11.31 9.78
N HIS A 63 -3.58 -12.43 9.48
CA HIS A 63 -3.30 -13.50 10.46
C HIS A 63 -1.87 -13.43 11.01
N SER A 64 -1.04 -12.51 10.54
CA SER A 64 0.29 -12.23 11.06
C SER A 64 0.24 -11.10 12.11
N PHE A 65 1.39 -10.86 12.78
CA PHE A 65 1.55 -9.71 13.69
C PHE A 65 1.27 -8.36 12.99
N MET A 66 1.43 -8.27 11.67
CA MET A 66 1.11 -7.07 10.89
C MET A 66 -0.39 -6.72 10.94
N GLY A 67 -1.27 -7.69 11.20
CA GLY A 67 -2.70 -7.47 11.42
C GLY A 67 -3.00 -6.63 12.67
N LEU A 68 -2.06 -6.54 13.63
CA LEU A 68 -2.17 -5.68 14.80
C LEU A 68 -2.02 -4.19 14.45
N PHE A 69 -1.25 -3.88 13.42
CA PHE A 69 -1.03 -2.50 12.94
C PHE A 69 -2.13 -2.00 12.00
N ASN A 70 -3.11 -2.87 11.65
CA ASN A 70 -4.22 -2.49 10.80
C ASN A 70 -5.59 -2.84 11.40
N PRO A 71 -5.95 -2.27 12.56
CA PRO A 71 -7.21 -2.57 13.28
C PRO A 71 -8.45 -2.17 12.46
N LYS A 72 -8.34 -1.27 11.49
CA LYS A 72 -9.43 -0.77 10.65
C LYS A 72 -10.03 -1.82 9.70
N LEU A 73 -9.34 -2.95 9.47
CA LEU A 73 -9.88 -4.08 8.70
C LEU A 73 -10.86 -4.97 9.48
N LYS A 74 -10.97 -4.77 10.79
CA LYS A 74 -11.91 -5.50 11.67
C LYS A 74 -13.14 -4.64 11.93
N PHE A 75 -14.08 -4.61 10.99
CA PHE A 75 -15.32 -3.89 11.19
C PHE A 75 -16.19 -4.60 12.25
N LYS A 76 -16.39 -3.92 13.37
CA LYS A 76 -17.44 -4.27 14.35
C LYS A 76 -18.56 -3.23 14.25
N GLY A 77 -19.70 -3.58 13.69
CA GLY A 77 -20.90 -2.74 13.68
C GLY A 77 -21.49 -2.49 12.28
N LYS A 78 -22.63 -1.79 12.23
CA LYS A 78 -23.28 -1.38 10.98
C LYS A 78 -22.42 -0.33 10.25
N LEU A 79 -22.05 -0.63 9.02
CA LEU A 79 -21.35 0.31 8.14
C LEU A 79 -22.35 1.31 7.57
N ASN A 80 -22.30 2.55 8.03
CA ASN A 80 -23.03 3.65 7.41
C ASN A 80 -22.21 4.21 6.23
N HIS A 81 -22.84 5.05 5.42
CA HIS A 81 -22.23 5.65 4.23
C HIS A 81 -20.94 6.42 4.57
N GLU A 82 -20.99 7.26 5.60
CA GLU A 82 -19.85 8.11 6.03
C GLU A 82 -18.62 7.28 6.44
N LYS A 83 -18.84 6.19 7.20
CA LYS A 83 -17.75 5.28 7.60
C LYS A 83 -17.10 4.57 6.41
N LEU A 84 -17.89 4.24 5.38
CA LEU A 84 -17.36 3.64 4.15
C LEU A 84 -16.52 4.64 3.36
N VAL A 85 -16.97 5.89 3.26
CA VAL A 85 -16.22 6.98 2.60
C VAL A 85 -14.91 7.22 3.33
N GLN A 86 -14.95 7.40 4.66
CA GLN A 86 -13.75 7.59 5.48
C GLN A 86 -12.76 6.43 5.34
N LEU A 87 -13.28 5.19 5.32
CA LEU A 87 -12.43 4.02 5.12
C LEU A 87 -11.75 4.01 3.76
N LYS A 88 -12.44 4.44 2.70
CA LYS A 88 -11.86 4.57 1.36
C LYS A 88 -10.73 5.61 1.36
N GLU A 89 -10.92 6.75 2.03
CA GLU A 89 -9.88 7.78 2.20
C GLU A 89 -8.66 7.24 2.96
N ASP A 90 -8.88 6.55 4.09
CA ASP A 90 -7.81 5.91 4.87
C ASP A 90 -7.01 4.91 4.02
N MET A 91 -7.70 4.12 3.17
CA MET A 91 -7.05 3.17 2.26
C MET A 91 -6.29 3.87 1.14
N THR A 92 -6.80 4.99 0.61
CA THR A 92 -6.09 5.82 -0.36
C THR A 92 -4.82 6.42 0.24
N PHE A 93 -4.90 6.90 1.48
CA PHE A 93 -3.72 7.40 2.20
C PHE A 93 -2.68 6.30 2.40
N ALA A 94 -3.09 5.12 2.86
CA ALA A 94 -2.18 3.99 3.04
C ALA A 94 -1.57 3.49 1.72
N GLU A 95 -2.36 3.46 0.63
CA GLU A 95 -1.88 3.12 -0.71
C GLU A 95 -0.78 4.06 -1.17
N ASN A 96 -1.02 5.38 -1.05
CA ASN A 96 -0.04 6.39 -1.44
C ASN A 96 1.23 6.31 -0.59
N ASN A 97 1.13 6.06 0.72
CA ASN A 97 2.30 5.86 1.59
C ASN A 97 3.19 4.72 1.08
N HIS A 98 2.57 3.58 0.75
CA HIS A 98 3.31 2.44 0.23
C HIS A 98 3.84 2.68 -1.19
N LEU A 99 3.09 3.39 -2.04
CA LEU A 99 3.55 3.71 -3.39
C LEU A 99 4.76 4.65 -3.36
N VAL A 100 4.69 5.72 -2.58
CA VAL A 100 5.80 6.67 -2.41
C VAL A 100 6.99 5.96 -1.77
N GLY A 101 6.75 5.17 -0.71
CA GLY A 101 7.80 4.37 -0.08
C GLY A 101 8.45 3.39 -1.05
N PHE A 102 7.66 2.73 -1.92
CA PHE A 102 8.16 1.85 -2.97
C PHE A 102 9.10 2.57 -3.93
N VAL A 103 8.69 3.74 -4.44
CA VAL A 103 9.48 4.52 -5.39
C VAL A 103 10.78 5.00 -4.75
N ILE A 104 10.71 5.56 -3.54
CA ILE A 104 11.91 6.06 -2.84
C ILE A 104 12.90 4.92 -2.57
N LEU A 105 12.42 3.80 -2.01
CA LEU A 105 13.29 2.68 -1.70
C LEU A 105 13.87 2.04 -2.96
N GLN A 106 13.08 1.90 -4.04
CA GLN A 106 13.58 1.37 -5.30
C GLN A 106 14.65 2.27 -5.91
N SER A 107 14.48 3.58 -5.86
CA SER A 107 15.48 4.55 -6.32
C SER A 107 16.77 4.44 -5.50
N LEU A 108 16.66 4.25 -4.18
CA LEU A 108 17.83 4.05 -3.32
C LEU A 108 18.54 2.74 -3.65
N ILE A 109 17.84 1.63 -3.86
CA ILE A 109 18.41 0.33 -4.24
C ILE A 109 19.18 0.46 -5.59
N ILE A 110 18.61 1.16 -6.56
CA ILE A 110 19.26 1.42 -7.84
C ILE A 110 20.55 2.23 -7.63
N LEU A 111 20.50 3.29 -6.81
CA LEU A 111 21.67 4.10 -6.49
C LEU A 111 22.77 3.27 -5.81
N MET A 112 22.38 2.41 -4.86
CA MET A 112 23.31 1.50 -4.18
C MET A 112 23.95 0.51 -5.17
N ALA A 113 23.23 0.05 -6.19
CA ALA A 113 23.77 -0.80 -7.26
C ALA A 113 24.88 -0.07 -8.05
N PHE A 114 24.70 1.22 -8.35
CA PHE A 114 25.76 2.04 -8.95
C PHE A 114 26.98 2.22 -8.03
N TRP A 115 26.82 2.14 -6.72
CA TRP A 115 27.91 2.19 -5.74
C TRP A 115 28.59 0.82 -5.51
N GLY A 116 28.16 -0.22 -6.25
CA GLY A 116 28.85 -1.50 -6.32
C GLY A 116 28.46 -2.48 -5.23
N ILE A 117 27.24 -2.41 -4.67
CA ILE A 117 26.72 -3.51 -3.84
C ILE A 117 26.54 -4.77 -4.70
N GLU A 118 26.54 -5.93 -4.06
CA GLU A 118 26.43 -7.22 -4.76
C GLU A 118 25.05 -7.38 -5.42
N ILE A 119 25.01 -7.98 -6.60
CA ILE A 119 23.78 -8.15 -7.36
C ILE A 119 22.69 -8.91 -6.58
N TRP A 120 23.09 -9.89 -5.77
CA TRP A 120 22.15 -10.64 -4.95
C TRP A 120 21.50 -9.77 -3.84
N GLU A 121 22.21 -8.75 -3.32
CA GLU A 121 21.65 -7.77 -2.38
C GLU A 121 20.62 -6.89 -3.07
N VAL A 122 20.93 -6.41 -4.28
CA VAL A 122 19.97 -5.65 -5.11
C VAL A 122 18.68 -6.46 -5.33
N VAL A 123 18.81 -7.72 -5.71
CA VAL A 123 17.67 -8.63 -5.92
C VAL A 123 16.89 -8.81 -4.61
N THR A 124 17.58 -9.08 -3.51
CA THR A 124 16.96 -9.30 -2.20
C THR A 124 16.17 -8.07 -1.74
N TYR A 125 16.80 -6.89 -1.78
CA TYR A 125 16.13 -5.63 -1.38
C TYR A 125 14.97 -5.27 -2.28
N THR A 126 15.08 -5.54 -3.59
CA THR A 126 13.98 -5.33 -4.53
C THR A 126 12.80 -6.27 -4.22
N ILE A 127 13.04 -7.56 -3.93
CA ILE A 127 11.99 -8.50 -3.53
C ILE A 127 11.30 -8.03 -2.24
N ILE A 128 12.09 -7.63 -1.24
CA ILE A 128 11.57 -7.09 0.02
C ILE A 128 10.71 -5.86 -0.24
N ASN A 129 11.18 -4.92 -1.07
CA ASN A 129 10.43 -3.71 -1.42
C ASN A 129 9.10 -4.03 -2.13
N ILE A 130 9.11 -4.99 -3.07
CA ILE A 130 7.88 -5.47 -3.74
C ILE A 130 6.90 -6.03 -2.70
N VAL A 131 7.34 -6.89 -1.80
CA VAL A 131 6.47 -7.55 -0.83
C VAL A 131 5.89 -6.55 0.19
N PHE A 132 6.71 -5.68 0.76
CA PHE A 132 6.31 -4.80 1.86
C PHE A 132 5.74 -3.44 1.41
N ASN A 133 5.92 -3.07 0.16
CA ASN A 133 5.34 -1.85 -0.39
C ASN A 133 4.37 -2.16 -1.54
N LEU A 134 4.82 -2.73 -2.66
CA LEU A 134 3.99 -2.86 -3.86
C LEU A 134 2.78 -3.81 -3.66
N TYR A 135 2.95 -4.93 -2.96
CA TYR A 135 1.83 -5.81 -2.66
C TYR A 135 0.80 -5.17 -1.72
N LEU A 136 1.25 -4.30 -0.81
CA LEU A 136 0.34 -3.53 0.04
C LEU A 136 -0.44 -2.47 -0.77
N VAL A 137 0.18 -1.81 -1.77
CA VAL A 137 -0.55 -0.97 -2.74
C VAL A 137 -1.68 -1.77 -3.41
N PHE A 138 -1.38 -2.95 -3.95
CA PHE A 138 -2.37 -3.80 -4.62
C PHE A 138 -3.49 -4.26 -3.68
N LEU A 139 -3.16 -4.55 -2.43
CA LEU A 139 -4.13 -4.92 -1.40
C LEU A 139 -5.08 -3.75 -1.07
N GLN A 140 -4.57 -2.52 -0.93
CA GLN A 140 -5.40 -1.35 -0.70
C GLN A 140 -6.32 -1.07 -1.88
N GLN A 141 -5.83 -1.18 -3.12
CA GLN A 141 -6.67 -1.05 -4.31
C GLN A 141 -7.80 -2.08 -4.37
N TYR A 142 -7.51 -3.33 -4.06
CA TYR A 142 -8.55 -4.36 -3.96
C TYR A 142 -9.61 -4.00 -2.91
N ASN A 143 -9.19 -3.52 -1.76
CA ASN A 143 -10.10 -3.13 -0.68
C ASN A 143 -10.95 -1.90 -1.07
N LYS A 144 -10.36 -0.89 -1.72
CA LYS A 144 -11.10 0.29 -2.24
C LYS A 144 -12.21 -0.13 -3.21
N ARG A 145 -11.90 -0.98 -4.19
CA ARG A 145 -12.90 -1.50 -5.14
C ARG A 145 -14.06 -2.22 -4.45
N ARG A 146 -13.78 -2.95 -3.36
CA ARG A 146 -14.86 -3.59 -2.57
C ARG A 146 -15.74 -2.55 -1.88
N ILE A 147 -15.16 -1.48 -1.36
CA ILE A 147 -15.91 -0.39 -0.74
C ILE A 147 -16.77 0.31 -1.79
N ASP A 148 -16.22 0.64 -2.96
CA ASP A 148 -16.97 1.26 -4.05
C ASP A 148 -18.18 0.42 -4.47
N LYS A 149 -18.01 -0.90 -4.55
CA LYS A 149 -19.12 -1.82 -4.83
C LYS A 149 -20.22 -1.77 -3.74
N ILE A 150 -19.83 -1.70 -2.46
CA ILE A 150 -20.81 -1.60 -1.36
C ILE A 150 -21.53 -0.26 -1.41
N LEU A 151 -20.81 0.84 -1.66
CA LEU A 151 -21.40 2.18 -1.78
C LEU A 151 -22.41 2.24 -2.93
N SER A 152 -22.07 1.70 -4.11
CA SER A 152 -22.98 1.68 -5.26
C SER A 152 -24.24 0.86 -5.00
N LEU A 153 -24.13 -0.29 -4.33
CA LEU A 153 -25.29 -1.11 -3.96
C LEU A 153 -26.19 -0.40 -2.94
N ASN A 154 -25.61 0.31 -1.97
CA ASN A 154 -26.40 1.07 -1.01
C ASN A 154 -27.18 2.22 -1.68
N LEU A 155 -26.57 2.94 -2.62
CA LEU A 155 -27.23 3.98 -3.39
C LEU A 155 -28.38 3.43 -4.25
N ALA A 156 -28.17 2.28 -4.92
CA ALA A 156 -29.21 1.63 -5.71
C ALA A 156 -30.43 1.23 -4.84
N ARG A 157 -30.19 0.67 -3.63
CA ARG A 157 -31.27 0.32 -2.71
C ARG A 157 -32.04 1.53 -2.17
N GLN A 158 -31.38 2.67 -1.99
CA GLN A 158 -32.04 3.89 -1.55
C GLN A 158 -32.98 4.42 -2.65
N LYS A 159 -32.51 4.41 -3.92
CA LYS A 159 -33.34 4.83 -5.09
C LYS A 159 -34.57 3.95 -5.32
N GLN A 160 -34.53 2.67 -4.92
CA GLN A 160 -35.69 1.77 -5.06
C GLN A 160 -36.74 1.97 -3.95
N LYS A 161 -36.38 2.64 -2.84
CA LYS A 161 -37.30 2.90 -1.71
C LYS A 161 -37.91 4.30 -1.74
N ALA A 162 -37.41 5.18 -2.60
CA ALA A 162 -37.92 6.54 -2.84
C ALA A 162 -38.90 6.54 -3.98
#